data_742015be2718a064395d516c5ee9eca6
#
_entry.id   742015be2718a064395d516c5ee9eca6
#
_cell.length_a   1.000
_cell.length_b   1.000
_cell.length_c   1.000
_cell.angle_alpha   90.00
_cell.angle_beta   90.00
_cell.angle_gamma   90.00
#
_symmetry.space_group_name_H-M   'P 1'
#
loop_
_entity.id
_entity.type
_entity.pdbx_description
1 polymer ?
#
loop_
_entity_poly.entity_id
_entity_poly.type
_entity_poly.pdbx_seq_one_letter_code
_entity_poly.pdbx_strand_id
1 'polypeptide(L)'
;ECLELFSFCPWDARMAISLGGDGTFLRTVEKLGRQCLPVLGINTGRLGFLADVAASEIEHAVSQIASGSYEVAQRSLIAFEAPGISSSLYPFALNEVAVLKHDNSSLIEVETRVVGR
;
A
#
# COMPACT_ATOMS: atom_id res chain seq x y z
N GLU A 1 -10.05 -13.10 -3.33
CA GLU A 1 -9.17 -14.25 -2.98
C GLU A 1 -7.99 -13.83 -2.09
N CYS A 2 -7.44 -12.62 -2.23
CA CYS A 2 -6.40 -12.11 -1.32
C CYS A 2 -6.89 -11.91 0.14
N LEU A 3 -8.18 -11.89 0.38
CA LEU A 3 -8.79 -11.65 1.69
C LEU A 3 -8.64 -12.82 2.67
N GLU A 4 -8.56 -14.05 2.17
CA GLU A 4 -8.47 -15.23 3.01
C GLU A 4 -7.06 -15.46 3.60
N LEU A 5 -6.03 -15.08 2.88
CA LEU A 5 -4.64 -15.19 3.36
C LEU A 5 -4.35 -14.30 4.57
N PHE A 6 -5.01 -13.14 4.69
CA PHE A 6 -4.85 -12.27 5.86
C PHE A 6 -5.55 -12.79 7.12
N SER A 7 -6.52 -13.71 7.00
CA SER A 7 -7.17 -14.33 8.16
C SER A 7 -6.26 -15.29 8.91
N PHE A 8 -5.16 -15.70 8.29
CA PHE A 8 -4.18 -16.62 8.86
C PHE A 8 -2.87 -15.95 9.29
N CYS A 9 -2.79 -14.61 9.26
CA CYS A 9 -1.56 -13.94 9.67
C CYS A 9 -1.41 -14.06 11.19
N PRO A 10 -0.49 -14.89 11.70
CA PRO A 10 -0.23 -14.94 13.11
C PRO A 10 0.31 -13.60 13.59
N TRP A 11 0.07 -13.24 14.84
CA TRP A 11 0.47 -11.97 15.47
C TRP A 11 1.99 -11.73 15.47
N ASP A 12 2.77 -12.72 15.07
CA ASP A 12 4.23 -12.71 14.98
C ASP A 12 4.75 -12.62 13.54
N ALA A 13 3.91 -12.26 12.56
CA ALA A 13 4.34 -12.03 11.19
C ALA A 13 5.44 -10.96 11.13
N ARG A 14 6.54 -11.26 10.45
CA ARG A 14 7.70 -10.38 10.30
C ARG A 14 7.73 -9.64 8.98
N MET A 15 6.93 -10.07 8.01
CA MET A 15 6.82 -9.52 6.67
C MET A 15 5.46 -9.89 6.08
N ALA A 16 4.94 -9.05 5.20
CA ALA A 16 3.78 -9.33 4.37
C ALA A 16 4.20 -9.48 2.90
N ILE A 17 3.51 -10.36 2.18
CA ILE A 17 3.72 -10.53 0.74
C ILE A 17 2.43 -10.14 0.02
N SER A 18 2.53 -9.20 -0.90
CA SER A 18 1.44 -8.76 -1.76
C SER A 18 1.57 -9.40 -3.14
N LEU A 19 0.59 -10.21 -3.53
CA LEU A 19 0.56 -10.85 -4.84
C LEU A 19 -0.43 -10.12 -5.74
N GLY A 20 0.05 -9.45 -6.78
CA GLY A 20 -0.77 -8.67 -7.72
C GLY A 20 -0.03 -7.45 -8.25
N GLY A 21 -0.76 -6.47 -8.74
CA GLY A 21 -0.18 -5.18 -9.16
C GLY A 21 -0.18 -4.13 -8.04
N ASP A 22 0.15 -2.90 -8.42
CA ASP A 22 0.23 -1.74 -7.50
C ASP A 22 -1.04 -1.53 -6.68
N GLY A 23 -2.22 -1.70 -7.27
CA GLY A 23 -3.48 -1.59 -6.54
C GLY A 23 -3.66 -2.63 -5.43
N THR A 24 -3.12 -3.85 -5.61
CA THR A 24 -3.11 -4.88 -4.57
C THR A 24 -2.11 -4.52 -3.48
N PHE A 25 -0.96 -3.98 -3.86
CA PHE A 25 0.06 -3.50 -2.93
C PHE A 25 -0.49 -2.39 -2.03
N LEU A 26 -1.17 -1.39 -2.60
CA LEU A 26 -1.80 -0.30 -1.83
C LEU A 26 -2.83 -0.83 -0.83
N ARG A 27 -3.71 -1.75 -1.25
CA ARG A 27 -4.67 -2.39 -0.34
C ARG A 27 -4.00 -3.21 0.76
N THR A 28 -2.85 -3.83 0.48
CA THR A 28 -2.07 -4.53 1.49
C THR A 28 -1.55 -3.57 2.55
N VAL A 29 -0.98 -2.43 2.15
CA VAL A 29 -0.51 -1.39 3.06
C VAL A 29 -1.64 -0.85 3.93
N GLU A 30 -2.81 -0.56 3.33
CA GLU A 30 -4.01 -0.11 4.05
C GLU A 30 -4.44 -1.12 5.13
N LYS A 31 -4.47 -2.41 4.80
CA LYS A 31 -4.85 -3.48 5.74
C LYS A 31 -3.85 -3.68 6.87
N LEU A 32 -2.56 -3.55 6.61
CA LEU A 32 -1.53 -3.62 7.63
C LEU A 32 -1.63 -2.44 8.61
N GLY A 33 -2.11 -1.32 8.12
CA GLY A 33 -2.37 -0.15 8.94
C GLY A 33 -1.11 0.31 9.69
N ARG A 34 -1.21 0.41 11.00
CA ARG A 34 -0.12 0.88 11.87
C ARG A 34 0.91 -0.19 12.27
N GLN A 35 0.78 -1.41 11.77
CA GLN A 35 1.69 -2.51 12.13
C GLN A 35 3.10 -2.32 11.56
N CYS A 36 3.26 -1.48 10.53
CA CYS A 36 4.55 -1.12 9.93
C CYS A 36 5.42 -2.33 9.55
N LEU A 37 4.81 -3.40 9.06
CA LEU A 37 5.53 -4.56 8.57
C LEU A 37 6.16 -4.27 7.20
N PRO A 38 7.37 -4.77 6.92
CA PRO A 38 7.90 -4.79 5.57
C PRO A 38 6.94 -5.51 4.62
N VAL A 39 6.79 -4.98 3.42
CA VAL A 39 5.92 -5.58 2.38
C VAL A 39 6.76 -5.89 1.15
N LEU A 40 6.73 -7.15 0.72
CA LEU A 40 7.25 -7.55 -0.58
C LEU A 40 6.12 -7.54 -1.61
N GLY A 41 6.27 -6.78 -2.69
CA GLY A 41 5.33 -6.77 -3.82
C GLY A 41 5.77 -7.70 -4.93
N ILE A 42 4.98 -8.74 -5.20
CA ILE A 42 5.19 -9.65 -6.32
C ILE A 42 4.14 -9.35 -7.38
N ASN A 43 4.60 -8.92 -8.54
CA ASN A 43 3.74 -8.56 -9.65
C ASN A 43 3.37 -9.80 -10.46
N THR A 44 2.06 -10.06 -10.58
CA THR A 44 1.50 -11.18 -11.36
C THR A 44 0.99 -10.77 -12.73
N GLY A 45 1.19 -9.51 -13.12
CA GLY A 45 0.74 -8.96 -14.40
C GLY A 45 1.80 -8.08 -15.05
N ARG A 46 1.41 -6.87 -15.48
CA ARG A 46 2.37 -5.88 -15.97
C ARG A 46 3.10 -5.25 -14.80
N LEU A 47 4.43 -5.15 -14.93
CA LEU A 47 5.28 -4.54 -13.91
C LEU A 47 4.78 -3.12 -13.58
N GLY A 48 4.61 -2.86 -12.28
CA GLY A 48 4.20 -1.58 -11.74
C GLY A 48 5.36 -0.81 -11.12
N PHE A 49 5.02 0.20 -10.32
CA PHE A 49 5.99 1.05 -9.61
C PHE A 49 6.20 0.62 -8.14
N LEU A 50 5.26 -0.15 -7.59
CA LEU A 50 5.26 -0.55 -6.18
C LEU A 50 5.52 -2.05 -6.02
N ALA A 51 4.93 -2.89 -6.87
CA ALA A 51 5.19 -4.32 -6.93
C ALA A 51 6.20 -4.57 -8.05
N ASP A 52 7.47 -4.65 -7.70
CA ASP A 52 8.61 -4.63 -8.62
C ASP A 52 9.27 -6.00 -8.82
N VAL A 53 8.93 -7.01 -8.02
CA VAL A 53 9.38 -8.39 -8.21
C VAL A 53 8.47 -9.11 -9.18
N ALA A 54 9.00 -9.60 -10.27
CA ALA A 54 8.23 -10.37 -11.25
C ALA A 54 7.87 -11.77 -10.70
N ALA A 55 6.74 -12.33 -11.16
CA ALA A 55 6.30 -13.65 -10.73
C ALA A 55 7.35 -14.76 -11.03
N SER A 56 8.14 -14.59 -12.08
CA SER A 56 9.24 -15.52 -12.43
C SER A 56 10.42 -15.45 -11.46
N GLU A 57 10.51 -14.43 -10.61
CA GLU A 57 11.61 -14.21 -9.67
C GLU A 57 11.25 -14.60 -8.23
N ILE A 58 10.07 -15.18 -8.03
CA ILE A 58 9.56 -15.53 -6.69
C ILE A 58 10.53 -16.43 -5.93
N GLU A 59 11.03 -17.48 -6.55
CA GLU A 59 11.94 -18.43 -5.88
C GLU A 59 13.22 -17.74 -5.42
N HIS A 60 13.77 -16.86 -6.25
CA HIS A 60 14.94 -16.07 -5.91
C HIS A 60 14.66 -15.12 -4.74
N ALA A 61 13.55 -14.38 -4.80
CA ALA A 61 13.16 -13.46 -3.75
C ALA A 61 12.95 -14.17 -2.41
N VAL A 62 12.27 -15.31 -2.40
CA VAL A 62 12.07 -16.12 -1.20
C VAL A 62 13.40 -16.63 -0.64
N SER A 63 14.32 -17.05 -1.49
CA SER A 63 15.67 -17.48 -1.08
C SER A 63 16.45 -16.34 -0.43
N GLN A 64 16.38 -15.13 -0.99
CA GLN A 64 17.02 -13.94 -0.41
C GLN A 64 16.42 -13.57 0.95
N ILE A 65 15.08 -13.63 1.09
CA ILE A 65 14.42 -13.39 2.37
C ILE A 65 14.89 -14.42 3.41
N ALA A 66 14.92 -15.69 3.05
CA ALA A 66 15.32 -16.76 3.95
C ALA A 66 16.77 -16.63 4.43
N SER A 67 17.67 -16.13 3.57
CA SER A 67 19.07 -15.86 3.91
C SER A 67 19.31 -14.52 4.58
N GLY A 68 18.31 -13.65 4.68
CA GLY A 68 18.46 -12.29 5.19
C GLY A 68 19.16 -11.32 4.23
N SER A 69 19.29 -11.69 2.95
CA SER A 69 19.95 -10.90 1.90
C SER A 69 18.96 -9.98 1.20
N TYR A 70 18.37 -9.06 1.94
CA TYR A 70 17.45 -8.05 1.39
C TYR A 70 17.58 -6.72 2.15
N GLU A 71 17.15 -5.66 1.50
CA GLU A 71 17.07 -4.33 2.09
C GLU A 71 15.60 -3.89 2.22
N VAL A 72 15.30 -3.12 3.24
CA VAL A 72 13.97 -2.53 3.44
C VAL A 72 14.02 -1.04 3.11
N ALA A 73 13.39 -0.66 2.01
CA ALA A 73 13.20 0.73 1.65
C ALA A 73 12.09 1.36 2.50
N GLN A 74 12.41 2.42 3.22
CA GLN A 74 11.41 3.19 3.97
C GLN A 74 10.64 4.12 3.04
N ARG A 75 9.32 4.14 3.18
CA ARG A 75 8.42 5.03 2.44
C ARG A 75 7.63 5.89 3.41
N SER A 76 7.56 7.19 3.11
CA SER A 76 6.69 8.11 3.85
C SER A 76 5.24 7.90 3.46
N LEU A 77 4.35 8.01 4.43
CA LEU A 77 2.91 8.03 4.19
C LEU A 77 2.39 9.45 4.30
N ILE A 78 1.41 9.79 3.50
CA ILE A 78 0.66 11.05 3.59
C ILE A 78 -0.46 10.84 4.58
N ALA A 79 -0.46 11.59 5.67
CA ALA A 79 -1.62 11.63 6.58
C ALA A 79 -2.63 12.65 6.07
N PHE A 80 -3.91 12.34 6.17
CA PHE A 80 -4.98 13.27 5.82
C PHE A 80 -6.09 13.26 6.86
N GLU A 81 -6.73 14.41 7.01
CA GLU A 81 -7.89 14.62 7.86
C GLU A 81 -9.01 15.25 7.02
N ALA A 82 -10.22 14.78 7.15
CA ALA A 82 -11.37 15.38 6.50
C ALA A 82 -12.62 15.34 7.38
N PRO A 83 -13.43 16.43 7.40
CA PRO A 83 -14.70 16.44 8.10
C PRO A 83 -15.62 15.33 7.59
N GLY A 84 -16.23 14.58 8.49
CA GLY A 84 -17.17 13.50 8.13
C GLY A 84 -16.52 12.17 7.74
N ILE A 85 -15.20 12.09 7.66
CA ILE A 85 -14.51 10.79 7.53
C ILE A 85 -14.48 10.11 8.89
N SER A 86 -15.01 8.90 8.94
CA SER A 86 -15.00 8.10 10.16
C SER A 86 -13.57 7.79 10.60
N SER A 87 -13.30 7.88 11.89
CA SER A 87 -12.04 7.47 12.51
C SER A 87 -11.70 5.98 12.34
N SER A 88 -12.63 5.18 11.81
CA SER A 88 -12.42 3.77 11.47
C SER A 88 -11.66 3.58 10.16
N LEU A 89 -11.56 4.61 9.32
CA LEU A 89 -10.78 4.55 8.10
C LEU A 89 -9.30 4.78 8.40
N TYR A 90 -8.45 4.09 7.65
CA TYR A 90 -7.01 4.27 7.71
C TYR A 90 -6.65 5.64 7.09
N PRO A 91 -6.23 6.65 7.89
CA PRO A 91 -6.11 8.03 7.44
C PRO A 91 -4.76 8.32 6.78
N PHE A 92 -4.20 7.35 6.09
CA PHE A 92 -2.89 7.49 5.44
C PHE A 92 -2.94 6.99 4.01
N ALA A 93 -2.18 7.62 3.14
CA ALA A 93 -1.97 7.21 1.77
C ALA A 93 -0.48 6.97 1.50
N LEU A 94 -0.15 5.88 0.83
CA LEU A 94 1.22 5.59 0.41
C LEU A 94 1.59 6.38 -0.86
N ASN A 95 0.64 6.53 -1.78
CA ASN A 95 0.88 7.14 -3.08
C ASN A 95 0.32 8.56 -3.17
N GLU A 96 -1.00 8.70 -2.99
CA GLU A 96 -1.68 9.97 -3.19
C GLU A 96 -3.00 10.04 -2.42
N VAL A 97 -3.48 11.25 -2.20
CA VAL A 97 -4.84 11.56 -1.77
C VAL A 97 -5.53 12.27 -2.92
N ALA A 98 -6.54 11.65 -3.52
CA ALA A 98 -7.27 12.21 -4.64
C ALA A 98 -8.58 12.86 -4.20
N VAL A 99 -8.83 14.09 -4.65
CA VAL A 99 -10.10 14.79 -4.49
C VAL A 99 -10.85 14.73 -5.80
N LEU A 100 -11.96 14.00 -5.83
CA LEU A 100 -12.73 13.78 -7.04
C LEU A 100 -14.12 14.39 -6.88
N LYS A 101 -14.67 14.91 -7.97
CA LYS A 101 -16.07 15.32 -8.01
C LYS A 101 -16.99 14.11 -7.94
N HIS A 102 -18.11 14.27 -7.26
CA HIS A 102 -19.08 13.20 -7.06
C HIS A 102 -19.89 12.89 -8.33
N ASP A 103 -20.17 13.88 -9.16
CA ASP A 103 -20.97 13.72 -10.37
C ASP A 103 -20.28 14.30 -11.62
N ASN A 104 -20.83 14.01 -12.80
CA ASN A 104 -20.27 14.44 -14.08
C ASN A 104 -20.83 15.80 -14.56
N SER A 105 -21.78 16.41 -13.86
CA SER A 105 -22.56 17.55 -14.36
C SER A 105 -22.00 18.92 -13.93
N SER A 106 -21.11 18.96 -12.92
CA SER A 106 -20.62 20.22 -12.36
C SER A 106 -19.10 20.31 -12.36
N LEU A 107 -18.60 21.52 -12.30
CA LEU A 107 -17.20 21.81 -11.97
C LEU A 107 -17.05 21.79 -10.44
N ILE A 108 -15.86 21.44 -9.97
CA ILE A 108 -15.45 21.67 -8.58
C ILE A 108 -14.36 22.75 -8.57
N GLU A 109 -14.41 23.59 -7.57
CA GLU A 109 -13.33 24.53 -7.27
C GLU A 109 -12.58 24.02 -6.05
N VAL A 110 -11.27 23.94 -6.13
CA VAL A 110 -10.39 23.48 -5.07
C VAL A 110 -9.41 24.57 -4.73
N GLU A 111 -9.51 25.15 -3.54
CA GLU A 111 -8.52 26.07 -3.03
C GLU A 111 -7.44 25.27 -2.28
N THR A 112 -6.21 25.37 -2.76
CA THR A 112 -5.07 24.70 -2.12
C THR A 112 -4.21 25.72 -1.39
N ARG A 113 -3.94 25.47 -0.12
CA ARG A 113 -3.04 26.29 0.71
C ARG A 113 -1.91 25.43 1.21
N VAL A 114 -0.68 25.81 0.92
CA VAL A 114 0.50 25.16 1.47
C VAL A 114 0.97 25.99 2.66
N VAL A 115 0.92 25.38 3.84
CA VAL A 115 1.34 26.04 5.10
C VAL A 115 2.74 25.57 5.42
N GLY A 116 3.66 26.51 5.55
CA GLY A 116 5.01 26.25 6.04
C GLY A 116 6.08 26.39 4.95
N ARG A 117 6.58 27.49 4.85
CA ARG A 117 7.94 28.09 4.69
C ARG A 117 7.81 29.53 4.32
#